data_d8a9d83e81d0f42f9c18fa880412b085
#
_entry.id   d8a9d83e81d0f42f9c18fa880412b085
#
_cell.length_a   1.000
_cell.length_b   1.000
_cell.length_c   1.000
_cell.angle_alpha   90.00
_cell.angle_beta   90.00
_cell.angle_gamma   90.00
#
_symmetry.space_group_name_H-M   'P 1'
#
loop_
_entity.id
_entity.type
_entity.pdbx_description
1 polymer ?
#
loop_
_entity_poly.entity_id
_entity_poly.type
_entity_poly.pdbx_seq_one_letter_code
_entity_poly.pdbx_strand_id
1 'polypeptide(L)'
;MPYYKPIKRIKDKEESTRIAERLLTLRRQLDEQIPRKTATDTLLLATWNIREFGDNRRTESLHFIAEIVSRFDLIAVQEISRKLDGLEKLMSLLGPNWDYIVTDSTEGTAGGGERMAFVYDKNKVTFRNMASEIVLAAKAELVPKDLQFARTPFCVAFQAGWFKFNIATVHIFYGKASDTQIEERRLNEIKKAVEFLSKRAKDEDLSYILLGDFNIPNCKTDYMKALESKKFFIPDAIKEHPSNLGKSKHYDQIAFNIKLEATMELFDKKNQKAGAFDFTESVYKAEDLEIYRKFFPPTAFTVKDTKTKEMRDKTEKEIEKYYMNDYRTFEMSDHLPLWVELKIDFSNQYLEKLKDQ
;
A
#
# COMPACT_ATOMS: atom_id res chain seq x y z
N MET A 1 11.00 -3.44 -15.80
CA MET A 1 12.19 -3.46 -14.91
C MET A 1 12.64 -2.03 -14.68
N PRO A 2 12.96 -1.62 -13.46
CA PRO A 2 13.43 -0.26 -13.17
C PRO A 2 14.73 0.12 -13.88
N TYR A 3 14.94 1.41 -14.09
CA TYR A 3 16.18 1.96 -14.65
C TYR A 3 17.23 2.18 -13.58
N TYR A 4 18.41 1.56 -13.75
CA TYR A 4 19.52 1.67 -12.78
C TYR A 4 20.60 2.68 -13.18
N LYS A 5 20.46 3.37 -14.32
CA LYS A 5 21.44 4.38 -14.77
C LYS A 5 21.81 5.46 -13.73
N PRO A 6 20.87 5.94 -12.90
CA PRO A 6 21.21 6.92 -11.86
C PRO A 6 22.24 6.42 -10.85
N ILE A 7 22.30 5.12 -10.55
CA ILE A 7 23.28 4.54 -9.62
C ILE A 7 24.72 4.76 -10.13
N LYS A 8 24.94 4.69 -11.44
CA LYS A 8 26.28 4.97 -12.04
C LYS A 8 26.76 6.40 -11.82
N ARG A 9 25.86 7.34 -11.50
CA ARG A 9 26.18 8.75 -11.26
C ARG A 9 26.57 9.04 -9.82
N ILE A 10 26.43 8.07 -8.93
CA ILE A 10 26.90 8.16 -7.54
C ILE A 10 28.42 8.19 -7.57
N LYS A 11 29.01 9.30 -7.09
CA LYS A 11 30.46 9.52 -7.14
C LYS A 11 31.23 8.55 -6.24
N ASP A 12 30.64 8.20 -5.11
CA ASP A 12 31.19 7.22 -4.18
C ASP A 12 31.01 5.81 -4.77
N LYS A 13 32.12 5.20 -5.15
CA LYS A 13 32.14 3.88 -5.79
C LYS A 13 31.76 2.77 -4.81
N GLU A 14 32.11 2.88 -3.55
CA GLU A 14 31.73 1.91 -2.51
C GLU A 14 30.22 1.96 -2.27
N GLU A 15 29.65 3.16 -2.19
CA GLU A 15 28.19 3.34 -2.07
C GLU A 15 27.45 2.76 -3.28
N SER A 16 27.89 3.05 -4.51
CA SER A 16 27.23 2.53 -5.72
C SER A 16 27.30 1.01 -5.81
N THR A 17 28.44 0.41 -5.41
CA THR A 17 28.61 -1.05 -5.35
C THR A 17 27.67 -1.67 -4.32
N ARG A 18 27.64 -1.12 -3.11
CA ARG A 18 26.74 -1.56 -2.03
C ARG A 18 25.26 -1.53 -2.47
N ILE A 19 24.84 -0.43 -3.12
CA ILE A 19 23.46 -0.30 -3.62
C ILE A 19 23.17 -1.40 -4.65
N ALA A 20 24.07 -1.67 -5.57
CA ALA A 20 23.91 -2.74 -6.56
C ALA A 20 23.79 -4.12 -5.89
N GLU A 21 24.60 -4.43 -4.90
CA GLU A 21 24.54 -5.68 -4.12
C GLU A 21 23.21 -5.82 -3.37
N ARG A 22 22.76 -4.74 -2.73
CA ARG A 22 21.46 -4.74 -2.04
C ARG A 22 20.28 -4.93 -3.00
N LEU A 23 20.33 -4.31 -4.19
CA LEU A 23 19.31 -4.53 -5.23
C LEU A 23 19.31 -5.98 -5.72
N LEU A 24 20.47 -6.59 -5.93
CA LEU A 24 20.56 -8.01 -6.31
C LEU A 24 19.99 -8.93 -5.21
N THR A 25 20.23 -8.62 -3.95
CA THR A 25 19.67 -9.37 -2.82
C THR A 25 18.15 -9.19 -2.75
N LEU A 26 17.66 -7.95 -2.85
CA LEU A 26 16.22 -7.64 -2.88
C LEU A 26 15.50 -8.37 -4.03
N ARG A 27 16.10 -8.39 -5.23
CA ARG A 27 15.53 -9.11 -6.38
C ARG A 27 15.40 -10.60 -6.14
N ARG A 28 16.42 -11.24 -5.53
CA ARG A 28 16.35 -12.66 -5.16
C ARG A 28 15.22 -12.91 -4.17
N GLN A 29 15.12 -12.09 -3.13
CA GLN A 29 14.04 -12.21 -2.14
C GLN A 29 12.66 -12.03 -2.79
N LEU A 30 12.49 -11.04 -3.69
CA LEU A 30 11.26 -10.85 -4.45
C LEU A 30 10.92 -12.06 -5.33
N ASP A 31 11.92 -12.68 -5.97
CA ASP A 31 11.73 -13.88 -6.80
C ASP A 31 11.35 -15.12 -5.98
N GLU A 32 11.79 -15.21 -4.73
CA GLU A 32 11.48 -16.30 -3.81
C GLU A 32 10.11 -16.15 -3.15
N GLN A 33 9.73 -14.93 -2.79
CA GLN A 33 8.54 -14.68 -1.95
C GLN A 33 7.30 -14.26 -2.74
N ILE A 34 7.45 -13.66 -3.92
CA ILE A 34 6.33 -13.18 -4.73
C ILE A 34 6.33 -13.91 -6.09
N PRO A 35 5.17 -14.42 -6.54
CA PRO A 35 5.06 -15.07 -7.84
C PRO A 35 5.59 -14.19 -8.97
N ARG A 36 6.09 -14.81 -10.03
CA ARG A 36 6.47 -14.09 -11.25
C ARG A 36 5.22 -13.60 -11.97
N LYS A 37 5.31 -12.42 -12.56
CA LYS A 37 4.25 -11.90 -13.45
C LYS A 37 4.02 -12.87 -14.61
N THR A 38 2.76 -13.16 -14.88
CA THR A 38 2.32 -13.83 -16.11
C THR A 38 1.89 -12.80 -17.14
N ALA A 39 1.83 -13.16 -18.40
CA ALA A 39 1.35 -12.24 -19.45
C ALA A 39 -0.19 -12.07 -19.36
N THR A 40 -0.93 -13.17 -19.19
CA THR A 40 -2.39 -13.23 -19.35
C THR A 40 -3.14 -13.89 -18.19
N ASP A 41 -2.47 -14.75 -17.42
CA ASP A 41 -3.17 -15.69 -16.53
C ASP A 41 -3.57 -15.10 -15.19
N THR A 42 -2.66 -14.31 -14.58
CA THR A 42 -2.84 -13.79 -13.22
C THR A 42 -2.54 -12.29 -13.14
N LEU A 43 -3.11 -11.61 -12.15
CA LEU A 43 -2.84 -10.23 -11.75
C LEU A 43 -2.21 -10.23 -10.36
N LEU A 44 -1.03 -9.65 -10.21
CA LEU A 44 -0.42 -9.34 -8.93
C LEU A 44 -0.91 -7.96 -8.47
N LEU A 45 -1.84 -7.96 -7.50
CA LEU A 45 -2.41 -6.77 -6.90
C LEU A 45 -1.77 -6.52 -5.53
N ALA A 46 -1.44 -5.25 -5.24
CA ALA A 46 -0.88 -4.86 -3.94
C ALA A 46 -1.45 -3.55 -3.40
N THR A 47 -1.25 -3.31 -2.11
CA THR A 47 -1.39 -2.02 -1.44
C THR A 47 -0.18 -1.77 -0.57
N TRP A 48 0.28 -0.52 -0.51
CA TRP A 48 1.42 -0.13 0.30
C TRP A 48 1.29 1.31 0.77
N ASN A 49 1.12 1.51 2.05
CA ASN A 49 1.35 2.81 2.66
C ASN A 49 2.87 3.06 2.64
N ILE A 50 3.35 4.01 1.84
CA ILE A 50 4.75 4.43 1.81
C ILE A 50 4.87 5.69 2.63
N ARG A 51 5.25 5.54 3.91
CA ARG A 51 5.30 6.62 4.90
C ARG A 51 5.83 7.93 4.31
N GLU A 52 5.02 9.01 4.36
CA GLU A 52 5.39 10.36 3.93
C GLU A 52 6.09 10.40 2.55
N PHE A 53 5.49 9.73 1.52
CA PHE A 53 6.13 9.51 0.23
C PHE A 53 6.36 10.80 -0.55
N GLY A 54 7.52 11.43 -0.31
CA GLY A 54 8.02 12.65 -0.97
C GLY A 54 9.37 12.43 -1.65
N ASP A 55 10.04 13.53 -1.99
CA ASP A 55 11.31 13.55 -2.72
C ASP A 55 12.56 13.58 -1.84
N ASN A 56 12.40 13.64 -0.52
CA ASN A 56 13.49 13.78 0.45
C ASN A 56 14.21 12.45 0.76
N ARG A 57 13.84 11.37 0.07
CA ARG A 57 14.48 10.06 0.23
C ARG A 57 15.82 9.97 -0.49
N ARG A 58 16.69 9.13 0.02
CA ARG A 58 17.93 8.79 -0.65
C ARG A 58 17.65 8.14 -2.01
N THR A 59 18.59 8.33 -2.94
CA THR A 59 18.50 7.72 -4.29
C THR A 59 18.34 6.21 -4.21
N GLU A 60 19.05 5.54 -3.30
CA GLU A 60 18.92 4.09 -3.11
C GLU A 60 17.52 3.66 -2.68
N SER A 61 16.88 4.40 -1.76
CA SER A 61 15.52 4.10 -1.29
C SER A 61 14.51 4.13 -2.43
N LEU A 62 14.60 5.14 -3.30
CA LEU A 62 13.75 5.21 -4.49
C LEU A 62 13.96 4.02 -5.44
N HIS A 63 15.21 3.52 -5.58
CA HIS A 63 15.48 2.33 -6.39
C HIS A 63 14.93 1.05 -5.74
N PHE A 64 15.03 0.92 -4.41
CA PHE A 64 14.45 -0.21 -3.68
C PHE A 64 12.92 -0.20 -3.77
N ILE A 65 12.29 0.96 -3.58
CA ILE A 65 10.85 1.14 -3.76
C ILE A 65 10.43 0.80 -5.20
N ALA A 66 11.16 1.29 -6.21
CA ALA A 66 10.87 0.99 -7.61
C ALA A 66 10.99 -0.50 -7.93
N GLU A 67 11.97 -1.21 -7.36
CA GLU A 67 12.13 -2.64 -7.54
C GLU A 67 10.94 -3.41 -6.95
N ILE A 68 10.51 -3.05 -5.74
CA ILE A 68 9.35 -3.65 -5.08
C ILE A 68 8.07 -3.37 -5.87
N VAL A 69 7.80 -2.10 -6.22
CA VAL A 69 6.60 -1.71 -6.98
C VAL A 69 6.55 -2.42 -8.33
N SER A 70 7.69 -2.55 -9.01
CA SER A 70 7.75 -3.21 -10.33
C SER A 70 7.37 -4.68 -10.31
N ARG A 71 7.34 -5.31 -9.12
CA ARG A 71 6.92 -6.70 -8.96
C ARG A 71 5.43 -6.90 -9.14
N PHE A 72 4.62 -5.89 -8.86
CA PHE A 72 3.17 -5.95 -8.96
C PHE A 72 2.70 -5.45 -10.33
N ASP A 73 1.49 -5.85 -10.75
CA ASP A 73 0.86 -5.35 -11.98
C ASP A 73 0.05 -4.09 -11.70
N LEU A 74 -0.55 -4.02 -10.50
CA LEU A 74 -1.32 -2.89 -9.99
C LEU A 74 -1.06 -2.75 -8.50
N ILE A 75 -0.70 -1.56 -8.06
CA ILE A 75 -0.48 -1.26 -6.64
C ILE A 75 -1.16 0.06 -6.25
N ALA A 76 -1.88 0.04 -5.11
CA ALA A 76 -2.34 1.25 -4.46
C ALA A 76 -1.28 1.77 -3.51
N VAL A 77 -0.98 3.06 -3.57
CA VAL A 77 0.01 3.74 -2.72
C VAL A 77 -0.68 4.82 -1.91
N GLN A 78 -0.46 4.82 -0.60
CA GLN A 78 -0.97 5.82 0.33
C GLN A 78 0.19 6.70 0.84
N GLU A 79 -0.14 7.81 1.50
CA GLU A 79 0.77 8.82 2.04
C GLU A 79 1.68 9.50 1.00
N ILE A 80 1.21 9.62 -0.23
CA ILE A 80 1.92 10.43 -1.23
C ILE A 80 1.84 11.90 -0.80
N SER A 81 2.98 12.56 -0.73
CA SER A 81 3.05 13.96 -0.33
C SER A 81 2.31 14.88 -1.33
N ARG A 82 1.90 16.07 -0.86
CA ARG A 82 1.18 17.06 -1.67
C ARG A 82 1.88 17.35 -2.99
N LYS A 83 3.22 17.44 -2.97
CA LYS A 83 4.05 17.52 -4.19
C LYS A 83 4.27 16.13 -4.74
N LEU A 84 4.12 15.96 -6.04
CA LEU A 84 4.26 14.67 -6.70
C LEU A 84 5.71 14.28 -7.02
N ASP A 85 6.70 15.09 -6.61
CA ASP A 85 8.11 14.89 -6.98
C ASP A 85 8.63 13.48 -6.66
N GLY A 86 8.22 12.90 -5.53
CA GLY A 86 8.58 11.52 -5.16
C GLY A 86 7.95 10.49 -6.08
N LEU A 87 6.65 10.64 -6.38
CA LEU A 87 5.94 9.76 -7.30
C LEU A 87 6.50 9.88 -8.73
N GLU A 88 6.78 11.09 -9.23
CA GLU A 88 7.34 11.31 -10.55
C GLU A 88 8.75 10.70 -10.68
N LYS A 89 9.59 10.80 -9.64
CA LYS A 89 10.88 10.10 -9.58
C LYS A 89 10.70 8.58 -9.65
N LEU A 90 9.75 8.03 -8.89
CA LEU A 90 9.42 6.60 -8.96
C LEU A 90 9.00 6.21 -10.38
N MET A 91 8.09 6.96 -10.99
CA MET A 91 7.62 6.69 -12.36
C MET A 91 8.74 6.76 -13.39
N SER A 92 9.68 7.70 -13.25
CA SER A 92 10.85 7.79 -14.13
C SER A 92 11.77 6.57 -14.01
N LEU A 93 11.85 5.95 -12.81
CA LEU A 93 12.59 4.70 -12.59
C LEU A 93 11.85 3.49 -13.14
N LEU A 94 10.54 3.43 -13.02
CA LEU A 94 9.71 2.33 -13.55
C LEU A 94 9.66 2.31 -15.08
N GLY A 95 9.71 3.49 -15.71
CA GLY A 95 9.78 3.65 -17.16
C GLY A 95 8.43 3.76 -17.87
N PRO A 96 8.42 3.89 -19.22
CA PRO A 96 7.27 4.34 -20.00
C PRO A 96 6.08 3.37 -20.05
N ASN A 97 6.29 2.11 -19.70
CA ASN A 97 5.21 1.12 -19.65
C ASN A 97 4.34 1.24 -18.40
N TRP A 98 4.75 2.07 -17.44
CA TRP A 98 4.02 2.35 -16.23
C TRP A 98 3.24 3.65 -16.33
N ASP A 99 2.12 3.68 -15.61
CA ASP A 99 1.31 4.88 -15.48
C ASP A 99 0.72 4.95 -14.07
N TYR A 100 0.14 6.09 -13.72
CA TYR A 100 -0.51 6.28 -12.43
C TYR A 100 -1.76 7.14 -12.53
N ILE A 101 -2.67 6.96 -11.58
CA ILE A 101 -3.84 7.83 -11.38
C ILE A 101 -3.82 8.22 -9.91
N VAL A 102 -3.87 9.52 -9.63
CA VAL A 102 -3.67 10.09 -8.30
C VAL A 102 -4.83 11.01 -7.91
N THR A 103 -5.16 11.05 -6.61
CA THR A 103 -6.15 12.00 -6.05
C THR A 103 -5.63 13.42 -6.05
N ASP A 104 -6.52 14.36 -5.80
CA ASP A 104 -6.09 15.66 -5.26
C ASP A 104 -5.57 15.53 -3.82
N SER A 105 -4.89 16.56 -3.33
CA SER A 105 -4.43 16.58 -1.94
C SER A 105 -5.62 16.78 -1.00
N THR A 106 -5.66 15.99 0.07
CA THR A 106 -6.70 16.13 1.09
C THR A 106 -6.50 17.44 1.85
N GLU A 107 -7.51 18.32 1.82
CA GLU A 107 -7.50 19.55 2.60
C GLU A 107 -7.95 19.28 4.04
N GLY A 108 -7.49 20.13 4.97
CA GLY A 108 -7.82 20.06 6.39
C GLY A 108 -6.81 19.26 7.24
N THR A 109 -6.88 19.48 8.56
CA THR A 109 -5.92 18.95 9.54
C THR A 109 -5.98 17.42 9.72
N ALA A 110 -7.15 16.82 9.46
CA ALA A 110 -7.34 15.37 9.64
C ALA A 110 -6.75 14.54 8.48
N GLY A 111 -6.63 15.14 7.28
CA GLY A 111 -6.14 14.46 6.08
C GLY A 111 -4.64 14.61 5.81
N GLY A 112 -3.95 15.48 6.55
CA GLY A 112 -2.48 15.63 6.45
C GLY A 112 -1.96 16.22 5.13
N GLY A 113 -2.82 16.61 4.18
CA GLY A 113 -2.40 17.07 2.84
C GLY A 113 -1.89 15.95 1.93
N GLU A 114 -2.18 14.71 2.27
CA GLU A 114 -1.74 13.51 1.56
C GLU A 114 -2.58 13.24 0.31
N ARG A 115 -1.98 12.46 -0.59
CA ARG A 115 -2.63 11.89 -1.78
C ARG A 115 -2.57 10.37 -1.74
N MET A 116 -3.43 9.74 -2.51
CA MET A 116 -3.40 8.30 -2.80
C MET A 116 -3.31 8.09 -4.32
N ALA A 117 -2.62 7.04 -4.75
CA ALA A 117 -2.51 6.73 -6.17
C ALA A 117 -2.64 5.24 -6.44
N PHE A 118 -3.05 4.92 -7.66
CA PHE A 118 -2.84 3.62 -8.27
C PHE A 118 -1.71 3.73 -9.28
N VAL A 119 -0.68 2.89 -9.13
CA VAL A 119 0.44 2.75 -10.06
C VAL A 119 0.29 1.40 -10.77
N TYR A 120 0.35 1.35 -12.10
CA TYR A 120 0.03 0.16 -12.85
C TYR A 120 0.88 -0.04 -14.11
N ASP A 121 1.09 -1.31 -14.49
CA ASP A 121 1.76 -1.72 -15.71
C ASP A 121 0.75 -1.72 -16.89
N LYS A 122 0.90 -0.77 -17.81
CA LYS A 122 0.00 -0.59 -18.99
C LYS A 122 0.02 -1.77 -19.94
N ASN A 123 1.03 -2.62 -19.89
CA ASN A 123 1.06 -3.81 -20.74
C ASN A 123 0.02 -4.85 -20.29
N LYS A 124 -0.51 -4.74 -19.07
CA LYS A 124 -1.42 -5.72 -18.50
C LYS A 124 -2.70 -5.13 -17.95
N VAL A 125 -2.63 -3.94 -17.38
CA VAL A 125 -3.76 -3.28 -16.73
C VAL A 125 -4.21 -2.08 -17.56
N THR A 126 -5.48 -2.06 -17.93
CA THR A 126 -6.10 -0.98 -18.71
C THR A 126 -6.98 -0.14 -17.80
N PHE A 127 -6.76 1.15 -17.79
CA PHE A 127 -7.65 2.12 -17.17
C PHE A 127 -8.94 2.27 -17.99
N ARG A 128 -10.10 2.15 -17.35
CA ARG A 128 -11.42 2.18 -18.01
C ARG A 128 -12.10 3.55 -17.96
N ASN A 129 -11.33 4.61 -17.92
CA ASN A 129 -11.77 6.00 -17.99
C ASN A 129 -12.77 6.44 -16.89
N MET A 130 -12.75 5.79 -15.72
CA MET A 130 -13.48 6.20 -14.54
C MET A 130 -12.53 6.28 -13.36
N ALA A 131 -12.38 7.47 -12.81
CA ALA A 131 -11.69 7.76 -11.56
C ALA A 131 -12.52 8.79 -10.78
N SER A 132 -12.78 8.53 -9.51
CA SER A 132 -13.63 9.39 -8.70
C SER A 132 -13.28 9.31 -7.22
N GLU A 133 -13.41 10.41 -6.52
CA GLU A 133 -13.39 10.43 -5.05
C GLU A 133 -14.80 10.14 -4.52
N ILE A 134 -14.88 9.39 -3.42
CA ILE A 134 -16.14 9.00 -2.80
C ILE A 134 -16.53 10.06 -1.76
N VAL A 135 -17.43 10.97 -2.14
CA VAL A 135 -17.96 11.98 -1.24
C VAL A 135 -19.33 11.53 -0.75
N LEU A 136 -19.51 11.52 0.57
CA LEU A 136 -20.78 11.16 1.20
C LEU A 136 -21.78 12.34 1.10
N ALA A 137 -23.07 12.01 1.00
CA ALA A 137 -24.13 13.03 1.02
C ALA A 137 -24.13 13.81 2.35
N ALA A 138 -24.54 15.08 2.31
CA ALA A 138 -24.51 16.01 3.46
C ALA A 138 -25.27 15.50 4.71
N LYS A 139 -26.19 14.53 4.54
CA LYS A 139 -26.90 13.87 5.65
C LYS A 139 -26.22 12.59 6.15
N ALA A 140 -25.05 12.23 5.61
CA ALA A 140 -24.31 11.06 6.08
C ALA A 140 -23.73 11.35 7.47
N GLU A 141 -24.10 10.50 8.43
CA GLU A 141 -23.57 10.60 9.79
C GLU A 141 -22.20 9.93 9.86
N LEU A 142 -21.15 10.73 9.94
CA LEU A 142 -19.84 10.31 10.41
C LEU A 142 -19.62 10.85 11.82
N VAL A 143 -18.69 10.27 12.57
CA VAL A 143 -18.32 10.75 13.91
C VAL A 143 -17.04 11.59 13.81
N PRO A 144 -17.06 12.84 14.31
CA PRO A 144 -18.23 13.60 14.77
C PRO A 144 -19.20 13.92 13.63
N LYS A 145 -20.46 14.20 13.99
CA LYS A 145 -21.56 14.44 13.06
C LYS A 145 -21.20 15.44 11.97
N ASP A 146 -21.67 15.19 10.73
CA ASP A 146 -21.50 16.04 9.55
C ASP A 146 -20.07 16.14 8.98
N LEU A 147 -19.14 15.27 9.37
CA LEU A 147 -17.80 15.22 8.77
C LEU A 147 -17.72 14.19 7.64
N GLN A 148 -16.97 14.54 6.61
CA GLN A 148 -16.51 13.63 5.56
C GLN A 148 -15.40 12.71 6.07
N PHE A 149 -14.99 11.75 5.25
CA PHE A 149 -13.79 10.99 5.48
C PHE A 149 -12.59 11.92 5.80
N ALA A 150 -11.70 11.49 6.67
CA ALA A 150 -10.46 12.22 6.92
C ALA A 150 -9.61 12.32 5.64
N ARG A 151 -9.58 11.25 4.87
CA ARG A 151 -9.05 11.17 3.50
C ARG A 151 -10.10 10.53 2.63
N THR A 152 -10.50 11.22 1.59
CA THR A 152 -11.58 10.77 0.71
C THR A 152 -11.19 9.49 -0.03
N PRO A 153 -11.94 8.37 0.09
CA PRO A 153 -11.63 7.15 -0.63
C PRO A 153 -11.60 7.37 -2.14
N PHE A 154 -10.64 6.78 -2.83
CA PHE A 154 -10.40 6.97 -4.25
C PHE A 154 -10.73 5.72 -5.04
N CYS A 155 -11.68 5.80 -5.96
CA CYS A 155 -12.20 4.69 -6.74
C CYS A 155 -11.85 4.84 -8.21
N VAL A 156 -11.30 3.79 -8.82
CA VAL A 156 -10.87 3.74 -10.22
C VAL A 156 -11.35 2.45 -10.86
N ALA A 157 -11.78 2.53 -12.14
CA ALA A 157 -12.15 1.36 -12.93
C ALA A 157 -10.97 0.85 -13.75
N PHE A 158 -10.65 -0.44 -13.59
CA PHE A 158 -9.61 -1.13 -14.36
C PHE A 158 -10.12 -2.39 -15.03
N GLN A 159 -9.32 -2.89 -15.96
CA GLN A 159 -9.46 -4.20 -16.58
C GLN A 159 -8.08 -4.85 -16.72
N ALA A 160 -7.99 -6.13 -16.36
CA ALA A 160 -6.84 -6.97 -16.62
C ALA A 160 -7.34 -8.31 -17.20
N GLY A 161 -6.95 -8.63 -18.42
CA GLY A 161 -7.51 -9.79 -19.13
C GLY A 161 -9.04 -9.74 -19.21
N TRP A 162 -9.70 -10.80 -18.76
CA TRP A 162 -11.16 -10.90 -18.67
C TRP A 162 -11.76 -10.22 -17.43
N PHE A 163 -10.93 -9.89 -16.45
CA PHE A 163 -11.40 -9.31 -15.19
C PHE A 163 -11.59 -7.79 -15.31
N LYS A 164 -12.84 -7.34 -15.26
CA LYS A 164 -13.25 -5.94 -15.15
C LYS A 164 -13.67 -5.66 -13.73
N PHE A 165 -13.12 -4.63 -13.12
CA PHE A 165 -13.38 -4.30 -11.72
C PHE A 165 -13.23 -2.82 -11.43
N ASN A 166 -13.94 -2.39 -10.40
CA ASN A 166 -13.71 -1.11 -9.75
C ASN A 166 -12.90 -1.36 -8.48
N ILE A 167 -11.90 -0.53 -8.24
CA ILE A 167 -11.03 -0.65 -7.07
C ILE A 167 -10.99 0.67 -6.32
N ALA A 168 -11.25 0.63 -5.02
CA ALA A 168 -11.16 1.80 -4.16
C ALA A 168 -10.01 1.66 -3.18
N THR A 169 -9.18 2.70 -3.05
CA THR A 169 -8.15 2.78 -2.02
C THR A 169 -8.54 3.75 -0.93
N VAL A 170 -8.15 3.42 0.30
CA VAL A 170 -8.39 4.21 1.50
C VAL A 170 -7.13 4.40 2.32
N HIS A 171 -7.09 5.50 3.07
CA HIS A 171 -6.24 5.67 4.24
C HIS A 171 -7.13 6.19 5.36
N ILE A 172 -7.64 5.25 6.17
CA ILE A 172 -8.65 5.52 7.21
C ILE A 172 -8.00 6.26 8.38
N PHE A 173 -8.78 7.09 9.05
CA PHE A 173 -8.34 7.90 10.17
C PHE A 173 -7.69 7.08 11.30
N TYR A 174 -6.44 7.41 11.66
CA TYR A 174 -5.70 6.71 12.72
C TYR A 174 -6.09 7.21 14.11
N GLY A 175 -5.77 8.46 14.44
CA GLY A 175 -5.98 9.09 15.74
C GLY A 175 -5.29 8.38 16.92
N LYS A 176 -5.43 8.91 18.11
CA LYS A 176 -4.88 8.29 19.33
C LYS A 176 -5.79 7.16 19.84
N ALA A 177 -5.25 5.97 19.99
CA ALA A 177 -5.97 4.74 20.35
C ALA A 177 -6.64 4.75 21.76
N SER A 178 -6.48 5.80 22.55
CA SER A 178 -7.08 5.93 23.89
C SER A 178 -8.34 6.81 23.92
N ASP A 179 -8.78 7.31 22.75
CA ASP A 179 -9.93 8.19 22.63
C ASP A 179 -11.08 7.45 21.94
N THR A 180 -12.16 7.23 22.68
CA THR A 180 -13.34 6.50 22.20
C THR A 180 -13.98 7.15 20.98
N GLN A 181 -13.97 8.48 20.86
CA GLN A 181 -14.53 9.18 19.71
C GLN A 181 -13.68 8.92 18.44
N ILE A 182 -12.38 8.79 18.60
CA ILE A 182 -11.43 8.46 17.54
C ILE A 182 -11.63 7.04 17.04
N GLU A 183 -11.79 6.08 17.94
CA GLU A 183 -12.08 4.70 17.59
C GLU A 183 -13.43 4.56 16.88
N GLU A 184 -14.44 5.26 17.36
CA GLU A 184 -15.77 5.29 16.76
C GLU A 184 -15.74 5.93 15.36
N ARG A 185 -14.98 7.02 15.16
CA ARG A 185 -14.77 7.63 13.85
C ARG A 185 -14.16 6.65 12.86
N ARG A 186 -13.07 5.98 13.24
CA ARG A 186 -12.41 4.97 12.41
C ARG A 186 -13.38 3.87 11.98
N LEU A 187 -14.14 3.32 12.93
CA LEU A 187 -15.13 2.28 12.65
C LEU A 187 -16.22 2.77 11.67
N ASN A 188 -16.67 4.00 11.85
CA ASN A 188 -17.70 4.59 10.99
C ASN A 188 -17.17 4.88 9.59
N GLU A 189 -15.94 5.36 9.43
CA GLU A 189 -15.33 5.54 8.11
C GLU A 189 -15.27 4.21 7.35
N ILE A 190 -14.85 3.11 7.99
CA ILE A 190 -14.84 1.77 7.39
C ILE A 190 -16.26 1.34 6.98
N LYS A 191 -17.22 1.45 7.90
CA LYS A 191 -18.64 1.09 7.64
C LYS A 191 -19.21 1.86 6.45
N LYS A 192 -18.96 3.18 6.38
CA LYS A 192 -19.47 4.02 5.30
C LYS A 192 -18.84 3.71 3.95
N ALA A 193 -17.52 3.46 3.91
CA ALA A 193 -16.86 3.03 2.68
C ALA A 193 -17.43 1.71 2.16
N VAL A 194 -17.57 0.71 3.03
CA VAL A 194 -18.15 -0.61 2.70
C VAL A 194 -19.62 -0.48 2.25
N GLU A 195 -20.45 0.29 2.96
CA GLU A 195 -21.85 0.51 2.63
C GLU A 195 -22.02 1.14 1.25
N PHE A 196 -21.28 2.21 1.00
CA PHE A 196 -21.31 2.94 -0.27
C PHE A 196 -20.89 2.04 -1.45
N LEU A 197 -19.75 1.36 -1.34
CA LEU A 197 -19.25 0.51 -2.41
C LEU A 197 -20.11 -0.73 -2.62
N SER A 198 -20.68 -1.32 -1.55
CA SER A 198 -21.59 -2.45 -1.67
C SER A 198 -22.88 -2.09 -2.40
N LYS A 199 -23.41 -0.87 -2.16
CA LYS A 199 -24.57 -0.36 -2.88
C LYS A 199 -24.24 -0.20 -4.37
N ARG A 200 -23.12 0.45 -4.70
CA ARG A 200 -22.67 0.60 -6.09
C ARG A 200 -22.44 -0.74 -6.77
N ALA A 201 -21.76 -1.66 -6.10
CA ALA A 201 -21.54 -3.02 -6.62
C ALA A 201 -22.87 -3.72 -6.98
N LYS A 202 -23.93 -3.51 -6.19
CA LYS A 202 -25.27 -4.04 -6.49
C LYS A 202 -25.92 -3.32 -7.68
N ASP A 203 -25.87 -2.00 -7.70
CA ASP A 203 -26.61 -1.19 -8.68
C ASP A 203 -25.94 -1.27 -10.08
N GLU A 204 -24.61 -1.34 -10.14
CA GLU A 204 -23.81 -1.38 -11.39
C GLU A 204 -23.55 -2.82 -11.89
N ASP A 205 -23.84 -3.83 -11.09
CA ASP A 205 -23.51 -5.25 -11.34
C ASP A 205 -22.03 -5.49 -11.70
N LEU A 206 -21.13 -4.82 -10.98
CA LEU A 206 -19.68 -4.90 -11.17
C LEU A 206 -18.97 -5.45 -9.93
N SER A 207 -17.81 -6.03 -10.14
CA SER A 207 -16.89 -6.41 -9.05
C SER A 207 -16.20 -5.19 -8.46
N TYR A 208 -16.13 -5.16 -7.12
CA TYR A 208 -15.47 -4.11 -6.37
C TYR A 208 -14.39 -4.67 -5.47
N ILE A 209 -13.24 -4.01 -5.46
CA ILE A 209 -12.12 -4.27 -4.53
C ILE A 209 -11.97 -3.03 -3.65
N LEU A 210 -11.84 -3.23 -2.34
CA LEU A 210 -11.57 -2.16 -1.38
C LEU A 210 -10.27 -2.51 -0.64
N LEU A 211 -9.24 -1.68 -0.81
CA LEU A 211 -7.92 -1.92 -0.23
C LEU A 211 -7.28 -0.64 0.29
N GLY A 212 -6.21 -0.78 1.04
CA GLY A 212 -5.46 0.34 1.59
C GLY A 212 -5.15 0.17 3.06
N ASP A 213 -4.79 1.27 3.70
CA ASP A 213 -4.54 1.36 5.13
C ASP A 213 -5.84 1.66 5.90
N PHE A 214 -6.34 0.64 6.59
CA PHE A 214 -7.53 0.72 7.45
C PHE A 214 -7.19 0.98 8.91
N ASN A 215 -5.92 1.01 9.26
CA ASN A 215 -5.45 1.13 10.63
C ASN A 215 -6.05 0.06 11.58
N ILE A 216 -6.25 -1.17 11.09
CA ILE A 216 -6.81 -2.30 11.83
C ILE A 216 -5.73 -2.94 12.70
N PRO A 217 -5.87 -2.93 14.05
CA PRO A 217 -4.83 -3.45 14.91
C PRO A 217 -4.70 -4.98 14.90
N ASN A 218 -5.80 -5.72 14.66
CA ASN A 218 -5.81 -7.17 14.50
C ASN A 218 -7.13 -7.68 13.90
N CYS A 219 -7.13 -8.91 13.41
CA CYS A 219 -8.27 -9.52 12.71
C CYS A 219 -9.52 -9.81 13.58
N LYS A 220 -9.43 -9.70 14.91
CA LYS A 220 -10.56 -9.98 15.83
C LYS A 220 -11.37 -8.74 16.19
N THR A 221 -11.05 -7.58 15.64
CA THR A 221 -11.69 -6.30 15.96
C THR A 221 -12.99 -6.09 15.21
N ASP A 222 -13.82 -5.17 15.71
CA ASP A 222 -15.05 -4.74 15.02
C ASP A 222 -14.74 -3.98 13.71
N TYR A 223 -13.53 -3.44 13.56
CA TYR A 223 -13.04 -2.88 12.29
C TYR A 223 -12.99 -3.94 11.20
N MET A 224 -12.41 -5.11 11.50
CA MET A 224 -12.35 -6.24 10.55
C MET A 224 -13.74 -6.75 10.22
N LYS A 225 -14.63 -6.92 11.22
CA LYS A 225 -16.02 -7.32 11.00
C LYS A 225 -16.78 -6.31 10.14
N ALA A 226 -16.52 -5.01 10.32
CA ALA A 226 -17.12 -3.97 9.50
C ALA A 226 -16.66 -4.08 8.04
N LEU A 227 -15.38 -4.32 7.82
CA LEU A 227 -14.80 -4.50 6.49
C LEU A 227 -15.32 -5.78 5.81
N GLU A 228 -15.51 -6.87 6.55
CA GLU A 228 -16.10 -8.14 6.07
C GLU A 228 -17.64 -8.14 6.11
N SER A 229 -18.28 -6.98 5.96
CA SER A 229 -19.75 -6.86 5.93
C SER A 229 -20.26 -6.58 4.51
N LYS A 230 -21.61 -6.59 4.34
CA LYS A 230 -22.25 -6.16 3.09
C LYS A 230 -21.73 -6.84 1.82
N LYS A 231 -21.42 -8.14 1.88
CA LYS A 231 -20.83 -8.97 0.81
C LYS A 231 -19.35 -8.71 0.49
N PHE A 232 -18.68 -7.84 1.22
CA PHE A 232 -17.22 -7.82 1.20
C PHE A 232 -16.66 -8.97 2.02
N PHE A 233 -15.61 -9.60 1.54
CA PHE A 233 -14.85 -10.63 2.24
C PHE A 233 -13.36 -10.42 2.05
N ILE A 234 -12.57 -10.87 2.99
CA ILE A 234 -11.11 -10.89 2.92
C ILE A 234 -10.67 -12.35 2.90
N PRO A 235 -9.91 -12.77 1.88
CA PRO A 235 -9.33 -14.12 1.85
C PRO A 235 -8.49 -14.43 3.09
N ASP A 236 -8.59 -15.65 3.62
CA ASP A 236 -7.86 -16.06 4.82
C ASP A 236 -6.34 -15.89 4.62
N ALA A 237 -5.84 -16.21 3.43
CA ALA A 237 -4.44 -16.02 3.07
C ALA A 237 -3.95 -14.55 3.27
N ILE A 238 -4.80 -13.54 3.11
CA ILE A 238 -4.45 -12.15 3.38
C ILE A 238 -4.47 -11.88 4.89
N LYS A 239 -5.46 -12.41 5.62
CA LYS A 239 -5.60 -12.20 7.07
C LYS A 239 -4.45 -12.80 7.90
N GLU A 240 -3.72 -13.75 7.34
CA GLU A 240 -2.56 -14.37 8.00
C GLU A 240 -1.34 -13.43 8.07
N HIS A 241 -1.34 -12.33 7.29
CA HIS A 241 -0.17 -11.46 7.16
C HIS A 241 -0.37 -10.09 7.83
N PRO A 242 0.30 -9.83 8.97
CA PRO A 242 0.45 -8.47 9.49
C PRO A 242 1.20 -7.59 8.49
N SER A 243 0.80 -6.33 8.36
CA SER A 243 1.35 -5.41 7.37
C SER A 243 2.25 -4.30 7.93
N ASN A 244 2.44 -4.22 9.24
CA ASN A 244 3.43 -3.30 9.82
C ASN A 244 4.81 -3.96 9.97
N LEU A 245 5.89 -3.17 10.00
CA LEU A 245 7.25 -3.69 10.17
C LEU A 245 7.44 -4.55 11.44
N GLY A 246 6.70 -4.26 12.50
CA GLY A 246 6.72 -5.06 13.72
C GLY A 246 5.96 -6.39 13.62
N LYS A 247 5.37 -6.73 12.47
CA LYS A 247 4.61 -7.96 12.19
C LYS A 247 3.56 -8.29 13.27
N SER A 248 2.90 -7.26 13.78
CA SER A 248 1.95 -7.37 14.91
C SER A 248 0.60 -6.72 14.64
N LYS A 249 0.47 -5.97 13.53
CA LYS A 249 -0.72 -5.21 13.17
C LYS A 249 -1.15 -5.51 11.74
N HIS A 250 -2.46 -5.55 11.53
CA HIS A 250 -3.09 -5.80 10.24
C HIS A 250 -3.65 -4.50 9.65
N TYR A 251 -2.83 -3.45 9.62
CA TYR A 251 -3.25 -2.11 9.22
C TYR A 251 -3.81 -2.08 7.80
N ASP A 252 -3.10 -2.70 6.87
CA ASP A 252 -3.48 -2.79 5.47
C ASP A 252 -4.32 -4.04 5.21
N GLN A 253 -5.33 -3.92 4.34
CA GLN A 253 -6.21 -5.02 3.95
C GLN A 253 -6.57 -4.93 2.46
N ILE A 254 -7.02 -6.08 1.90
CA ILE A 254 -7.60 -6.17 0.57
C ILE A 254 -8.89 -6.97 0.68
N ALA A 255 -10.03 -6.28 0.53
CA ALA A 255 -11.37 -6.85 0.63
C ALA A 255 -12.05 -6.86 -0.74
N PHE A 256 -12.86 -7.88 -0.99
CA PHE A 256 -13.46 -8.16 -2.29
C PHE A 256 -14.98 -8.27 -2.20
N ASN A 257 -15.70 -7.66 -3.14
CA ASN A 257 -17.11 -7.89 -3.45
C ASN A 257 -17.20 -8.27 -4.93
N ILE A 258 -17.15 -9.57 -5.20
CA ILE A 258 -16.99 -10.13 -6.54
C ILE A 258 -18.33 -10.63 -7.08
N LYS A 259 -18.68 -10.23 -8.30
CA LYS A 259 -19.97 -10.56 -8.96
C LYS A 259 -19.93 -11.80 -9.83
N LEU A 260 -18.82 -12.06 -10.49
CA LEU A 260 -18.72 -13.19 -11.41
C LEU A 260 -18.45 -14.49 -10.65
N GLU A 261 -19.28 -15.52 -10.87
CA GLU A 261 -19.06 -16.87 -10.32
C GLU A 261 -17.67 -17.43 -10.68
N ALA A 262 -17.20 -17.15 -11.90
CA ALA A 262 -15.85 -17.52 -12.34
C ALA A 262 -14.75 -16.82 -11.50
N THR A 263 -15.03 -15.69 -10.89
CA THR A 263 -14.10 -14.99 -10.00
C THR A 263 -13.95 -15.65 -8.63
N MET A 264 -14.88 -16.53 -8.23
CA MET A 264 -14.68 -17.37 -7.04
C MET A 264 -13.54 -18.36 -7.22
N GLU A 265 -13.17 -18.71 -8.46
CA GLU A 265 -11.98 -19.49 -8.79
C GLU A 265 -10.69 -18.65 -8.69
N LEU A 266 -10.79 -17.29 -8.66
CA LEU A 266 -9.66 -16.41 -8.31
C LEU A 266 -9.01 -16.82 -6.99
N PHE A 267 -9.84 -17.36 -6.11
CA PHE A 267 -9.49 -17.72 -4.76
C PHE A 267 -9.59 -19.22 -4.58
N ASP A 268 -8.88 -20.00 -5.39
CA ASP A 268 -8.69 -21.41 -5.08
C ASP A 268 -8.14 -21.51 -3.65
N LYS A 269 -9.01 -21.92 -2.71
CA LYS A 269 -8.71 -22.00 -1.28
C LYS A 269 -7.45 -22.83 -0.96
N LYS A 270 -7.03 -23.70 -1.88
CA LYS A 270 -5.85 -24.56 -1.71
C LYS A 270 -4.55 -23.95 -2.26
N ASN A 271 -4.65 -23.01 -3.22
CA ASN A 271 -3.48 -22.46 -3.92
C ASN A 271 -3.44 -20.91 -3.86
N GLN A 272 -4.16 -20.31 -2.92
CA GLN A 272 -4.21 -18.87 -2.76
C GLN A 272 -2.83 -18.33 -2.40
N LYS A 273 -2.32 -17.42 -3.23
CA LYS A 273 -1.05 -16.76 -3.00
C LYS A 273 -1.29 -15.32 -2.58
N ALA A 274 -0.94 -15.02 -1.35
CA ALA A 274 -0.95 -13.69 -0.77
C ALA A 274 0.23 -13.56 0.21
N GLY A 275 0.57 -12.34 0.57
CA GLY A 275 1.65 -12.11 1.55
C GLY A 275 1.87 -10.65 1.87
N ALA A 276 2.66 -10.40 2.90
CA ALA A 276 3.25 -9.11 3.21
C ALA A 276 4.77 -9.21 2.98
N PHE A 277 5.32 -8.37 2.11
CA PHE A 277 6.72 -8.46 1.72
C PHE A 277 7.61 -7.68 2.69
N ASP A 278 8.45 -8.38 3.46
CA ASP A 278 9.40 -7.75 4.39
C ASP A 278 10.71 -7.37 3.70
N PHE A 279 10.77 -6.17 3.19
CA PHE A 279 11.96 -5.62 2.52
C PHE A 279 13.17 -5.48 3.46
N THR A 280 12.97 -5.46 4.79
CA THR A 280 14.08 -5.30 5.75
C THR A 280 14.99 -6.51 5.86
N GLU A 281 14.60 -7.64 5.27
CA GLU A 281 15.48 -8.80 5.11
C GLU A 281 16.61 -8.56 4.09
N SER A 282 16.42 -7.62 3.15
CA SER A 282 17.37 -7.33 2.07
C SER A 282 17.96 -5.92 2.16
N VAL A 283 17.18 -4.92 2.56
CA VAL A 283 17.58 -3.50 2.58
C VAL A 283 17.25 -2.85 3.91
N TYR A 284 18.02 -1.88 4.31
CA TYR A 284 17.85 -1.19 5.60
C TYR A 284 17.73 -2.16 6.79
N LYS A 285 18.60 -3.17 6.80
CA LYS A 285 18.66 -4.18 7.85
C LYS A 285 19.03 -3.57 9.19
N ALA A 286 18.72 -4.26 10.29
CA ALA A 286 19.07 -3.79 11.62
C ALA A 286 20.59 -3.56 11.80
N GLU A 287 21.42 -4.44 11.23
CA GLU A 287 22.87 -4.35 11.25
C GLU A 287 23.46 -3.23 10.38
N ASP A 288 22.68 -2.56 9.54
CA ASP A 288 23.15 -1.50 8.64
C ASP A 288 23.28 -0.13 9.34
N LEU A 289 23.01 -0.02 10.65
CA LEU A 289 23.06 1.24 11.40
C LEU A 289 24.32 2.07 11.09
N GLU A 290 25.51 1.45 11.17
CA GLU A 290 26.77 2.17 11.00
C GLU A 290 26.97 2.68 9.55
N ILE A 291 26.40 1.99 8.57
CA ILE A 291 26.40 2.41 7.17
C ILE A 291 25.62 3.73 7.00
N TYR A 292 24.48 3.84 7.70
CA TYR A 292 23.55 4.96 7.57
C TYR A 292 23.78 6.09 8.56
N ARG A 293 24.48 5.87 9.69
CA ARG A 293 24.76 6.86 10.74
C ARG A 293 25.27 8.20 10.21
N LYS A 294 26.15 8.17 9.20
CA LYS A 294 26.72 9.36 8.55
C LYS A 294 25.69 10.24 7.82
N PHE A 295 24.50 9.72 7.57
CA PHE A 295 23.41 10.43 6.88
C PHE A 295 22.34 10.94 7.82
N PHE A 296 22.47 10.69 9.12
CA PHE A 296 21.51 11.17 10.10
C PHE A 296 21.58 12.68 10.25
N PRO A 297 20.45 13.37 10.42
CA PRO A 297 20.46 14.79 10.75
C PRO A 297 21.00 15.00 12.17
N PRO A 298 21.57 16.19 12.47
CA PRO A 298 22.11 16.48 13.82
C PRO A 298 21.12 16.21 14.96
N THR A 299 19.84 16.42 14.73
CA THR A 299 18.75 16.14 15.70
C THR A 299 18.61 14.66 16.04
N ALA A 300 19.17 13.77 15.22
CA ALA A 300 19.16 12.34 15.52
C ALA A 300 20.07 11.97 16.70
N PHE A 301 21.06 12.79 17.01
CA PHE A 301 22.06 12.53 18.04
C PHE A 301 21.74 13.17 19.38
N THR A 302 20.74 14.04 19.45
CA THR A 302 20.36 14.74 20.69
C THR A 302 18.91 14.47 21.07
N VAL A 303 18.61 14.58 22.35
CA VAL A 303 17.26 14.44 22.90
C VAL A 303 17.08 15.37 24.09
N LYS A 304 15.85 15.89 24.24
CA LYS A 304 15.49 16.66 25.43
C LYS A 304 15.27 15.71 26.60
N ASP A 305 16.05 15.85 27.66
CA ASP A 305 15.87 15.06 28.86
C ASP A 305 14.49 15.32 29.49
N THR A 306 13.81 14.26 29.89
CA THR A 306 12.44 14.36 30.42
C THR A 306 12.37 15.00 31.78
N LYS A 307 13.45 14.91 32.59
CA LYS A 307 13.54 15.41 33.95
C LYS A 307 14.11 16.82 33.99
N THR A 308 15.30 17.00 33.43
CA THR A 308 16.03 18.29 33.50
C THR A 308 15.54 19.30 32.46
N LYS A 309 14.82 18.83 31.40
CA LYS A 309 14.41 19.63 30.25
C LYS A 309 15.56 20.20 29.39
N GLU A 310 16.78 19.82 29.69
CA GLU A 310 17.98 20.19 28.93
C GLU A 310 18.22 19.25 27.75
N MET A 311 18.95 19.74 26.73
CA MET A 311 19.38 18.89 25.61
C MET A 311 20.59 18.07 26.06
N ARG A 312 20.56 16.77 25.78
CA ARG A 312 21.68 15.85 25.96
C ARG A 312 21.92 15.00 24.74
N ASP A 313 23.09 14.43 24.64
CA ASP A 313 23.40 13.42 23.64
C ASP A 313 22.60 12.15 23.89
N LYS A 314 22.17 11.51 22.78
CA LYS A 314 21.54 10.19 22.84
C LYS A 314 22.58 9.11 23.13
N THR A 315 22.18 8.12 23.89
CA THR A 315 22.94 6.88 24.05
C THR A 315 22.92 6.07 22.74
N GLU A 316 23.86 5.14 22.55
CA GLU A 316 23.88 4.23 21.39
C GLU A 316 22.54 3.50 21.20
N LYS A 317 21.91 3.06 22.27
CA LYS A 317 20.60 2.40 22.26
C LYS A 317 19.48 3.32 21.75
N GLU A 318 19.54 4.61 22.07
CA GLU A 318 18.58 5.60 21.55
C GLU A 318 18.86 5.94 20.07
N ILE A 319 20.11 5.88 19.65
CA ILE A 319 20.51 6.04 18.24
C ILE A 319 20.04 4.82 17.41
N GLU A 320 20.24 3.61 17.93
CA GLU A 320 19.71 2.38 17.32
C GLU A 320 18.18 2.44 17.18
N LYS A 321 17.48 2.86 18.23
CA LYS A 321 16.02 3.05 18.18
C LYS A 321 15.60 4.09 17.15
N TYR A 322 16.34 5.19 17.01
CA TYR A 322 16.10 6.19 15.97
C TYR A 322 16.27 5.58 14.57
N TYR A 323 17.37 4.83 14.34
CA TYR A 323 17.55 4.13 13.06
C TYR A 323 16.38 3.20 12.74
N MET A 324 15.98 2.37 13.70
CA MET A 324 14.96 1.34 13.51
C MET A 324 13.56 1.90 13.30
N ASN A 325 13.17 2.96 14.00
CA ASN A 325 11.79 3.42 14.05
C ASN A 325 11.53 4.70 13.27
N ASP A 326 12.57 5.52 13.03
CA ASP A 326 12.44 6.82 12.39
C ASP A 326 13.16 6.85 11.05
N TYR A 327 14.46 6.57 11.00
CA TYR A 327 15.26 6.73 9.78
C TYR A 327 14.89 5.73 8.69
N ARG A 328 15.00 4.42 8.96
CA ARG A 328 14.71 3.40 7.95
C ARG A 328 13.24 3.37 7.53
N THR A 329 12.33 3.68 8.46
CA THR A 329 10.90 3.75 8.16
C THR A 329 10.56 4.97 7.29
N PHE A 330 11.27 6.08 7.47
CA PHE A 330 11.17 7.22 6.58
C PHE A 330 11.77 6.92 5.20
N GLU A 331 12.90 6.23 5.13
CA GLU A 331 13.55 5.89 3.87
C GLU A 331 12.75 4.86 3.05
N MET A 332 12.05 3.93 3.69
CA MET A 332 11.23 2.91 3.03
C MET A 332 9.76 3.06 3.40
N SER A 333 9.34 2.45 4.48
CA SER A 333 8.05 2.59 5.17
C SER A 333 8.05 1.84 6.50
N ASP A 334 7.13 2.17 7.40
CA ASP A 334 6.75 1.39 8.57
C ASP A 334 5.64 0.36 8.26
N HIS A 335 5.13 0.36 7.02
CA HIS A 335 4.23 -0.65 6.47
C HIS A 335 4.95 -1.55 5.46
N LEU A 336 4.49 -2.79 5.35
CA LEU A 336 4.93 -3.78 4.37
C LEU A 336 3.94 -3.80 3.20
N PRO A 337 4.41 -3.92 1.93
CA PRO A 337 3.50 -4.15 0.81
C PRO A 337 2.68 -5.42 1.05
N LEU A 338 1.36 -5.29 1.16
CA LEU A 338 0.43 -6.40 1.23
C LEU A 338 -0.04 -6.73 -0.18
N TRP A 339 0.03 -7.99 -0.59
CA TRP A 339 -0.25 -8.40 -1.95
C TRP A 339 -1.07 -9.69 -2.05
N VAL A 340 -1.70 -9.87 -3.22
CA VAL A 340 -2.44 -11.09 -3.59
C VAL A 340 -2.29 -11.35 -5.09
N GLU A 341 -2.25 -12.63 -5.47
CA GLU A 341 -2.34 -13.07 -6.86
C GLU A 341 -3.78 -13.43 -7.21
N LEU A 342 -4.32 -12.84 -8.28
CA LEU A 342 -5.68 -13.07 -8.78
C LEU A 342 -5.62 -13.71 -10.16
N LYS A 343 -6.46 -14.72 -10.44
CA LYS A 343 -6.62 -15.26 -11.79
C LYS A 343 -7.45 -14.28 -12.64
N ILE A 344 -7.02 -14.00 -13.87
CA ILE A 344 -7.70 -13.05 -14.76
C ILE A 344 -8.09 -13.64 -16.12
N ASP A 345 -7.65 -14.85 -16.44
CA ASP A 345 -8.12 -15.59 -17.62
C ASP A 345 -9.24 -16.56 -17.25
N PHE A 346 -10.43 -16.29 -17.75
CA PHE A 346 -11.66 -17.08 -17.59
C PHE A 346 -12.18 -17.62 -18.92
N SER A 347 -11.38 -17.58 -19.96
CA SER A 347 -11.80 -17.95 -21.32
C SER A 347 -12.33 -19.39 -21.39
N ASN A 348 -11.64 -20.33 -20.77
CA ASN A 348 -12.05 -21.74 -20.77
C ASN A 348 -13.40 -21.94 -20.06
N GLN A 349 -13.58 -21.36 -18.87
CA GLN A 349 -14.84 -21.44 -18.12
C GLN A 349 -16.02 -20.81 -18.89
N TYR A 350 -15.74 -19.71 -19.60
CA TYR A 350 -16.74 -19.10 -20.44
C TYR A 350 -17.15 -20.00 -21.61
N LEU A 351 -16.19 -20.61 -22.30
CA LEU A 351 -16.46 -21.55 -23.40
C LEU A 351 -17.18 -22.82 -22.91
N GLU A 352 -16.82 -23.37 -21.76
CA GLU A 352 -17.54 -24.49 -21.15
C GLU A 352 -19.00 -24.15 -20.88
N LYS A 353 -19.30 -22.99 -20.29
CA LYS A 353 -20.66 -22.53 -20.08
C LYS A 353 -21.46 -22.36 -21.37
N LEU A 354 -20.83 -21.92 -22.46
CA LEU A 354 -21.50 -21.81 -23.78
C LEU A 354 -21.83 -23.19 -24.38
N LYS A 355 -21.01 -24.19 -24.12
CA LYS A 355 -21.22 -25.56 -24.59
C LYS A 355 -22.40 -26.24 -23.90
N ASP A 356 -22.67 -25.87 -22.64
CA ASP A 356 -23.74 -26.44 -21.80
C ASP A 356 -25.10 -25.71 -21.97
N GLN A 357 -25.18 -24.64 -22.79
CA GLN A 357 -26.39 -23.91 -23.18
C GLN A 357 -26.97 -24.48 -24.48
#